data_dfcdf5b9ce85ad609c2a17353b41e76f
#
_entry.id   dfcdf5b9ce85ad609c2a17353b41e76f
#
_cell.length_a   1.000
_cell.length_b   1.000
_cell.length_c   1.000
_cell.angle_alpha   90.00
_cell.angle_beta   90.00
_cell.angle_gamma   90.00
#
_symmetry.space_group_name_H-M   'P 1'
#
loop_
_entity.id
_entity.type
_entity.pdbx_description
1 polymer ?
#
loop_
_entity_poly.entity_id
_entity_poly.type
_entity_poly.pdbx_seq_one_letter_code
_entity_poly.pdbx_strand_id
1 'polypeptide(L)'
;MKARALLLGTAAALAIVPAALAERGSDGEVKIIYWQAPSTMNPYLSGGTKELEAASLVVEPLARYDQDGNMVPWLVDTVPTVDNGGVSSDLKSITWKLKEGLLWSDGTPVTSADIAFTWKYCADPAGGCAQSEKYNDVTDVKIVDDRTVTVEFGVPKPFPYGPFVGAQAPVIQAAQFADCLGAKAPECTDANFGPIGTGPFRVTDFRPNDVISMEANPNYRDPAKPAFASVTFKGGGDTASAARSVLETGEFDYAWNMQLAPDVLSAMEAAGKGKVVSAFGTLVERIMINLTDPNPALGDERSTKKHPHPFLSDIAVRQALSMAIDRDLLVEIGYGTAGRPSCNVLPAPEIYKSTANDACLTQDVEGAMKLLDDAGWVVGGDGIRAKDGVRLSILYQTSTNAVRQDFQALIKQWWADIGIETELRNIDASVFFGGDPGSPDTFQKFYADVEMYANNFDGTDPEAYMANWECKQAPTPETQWQGNNMPRYCTEEYDALVAKMAQTGKLEDRAELAKAMNDKLMQEYIILPLVDRGRVSAHSNALGGVIMNVWDSELWNAADWHRTKTQ
;
A
#
# COMPACT_ATOMS: atom_id res chain seq x y z
N MET A 1 -18.70 -88.29 -15.45
CA MET A 1 -18.77 -87.09 -16.32
C MET A 1 -18.69 -85.85 -15.46
N LYS A 2 -17.57 -85.13 -15.51
CA LYS A 2 -17.36 -83.93 -14.72
C LYS A 2 -17.47 -82.73 -15.68
N ALA A 3 -18.48 -81.86 -15.49
CA ALA A 3 -18.65 -80.66 -16.24
C ALA A 3 -17.73 -79.57 -15.60
N ARG A 4 -16.88 -78.98 -16.40
CA ARG A 4 -16.11 -77.81 -16.03
C ARG A 4 -16.84 -76.53 -16.47
N ALA A 5 -17.22 -75.68 -15.54
CA ALA A 5 -17.74 -74.37 -15.84
C ALA A 5 -16.57 -73.40 -16.09
N LEU A 6 -16.55 -72.70 -17.23
CA LEU A 6 -15.67 -71.63 -17.59
C LEU A 6 -16.27 -70.32 -17.03
N LEU A 7 -15.56 -69.66 -16.10
CA LEU A 7 -15.87 -68.30 -15.71
C LEU A 7 -15.11 -67.33 -16.64
N LEU A 8 -15.86 -66.59 -17.47
CA LEU A 8 -15.37 -65.45 -18.21
C LEU A 8 -15.36 -64.21 -17.25
N GLY A 9 -14.17 -63.80 -16.87
CA GLY A 9 -13.98 -62.55 -16.17
C GLY A 9 -13.93 -61.37 -17.16
N THR A 10 -14.92 -60.51 -17.12
CA THR A 10 -14.92 -59.22 -17.81
C THR A 10 -14.04 -58.25 -17.03
N ALA A 11 -12.86 -57.92 -17.56
CA ALA A 11 -12.01 -56.82 -17.07
C ALA A 11 -12.63 -55.49 -17.54
N ALA A 12 -13.24 -54.76 -16.62
CA ALA A 12 -13.61 -53.35 -16.86
C ALA A 12 -12.35 -52.50 -16.85
N ALA A 13 -11.94 -52.02 -18.02
CA ALA A 13 -10.92 -50.99 -18.15
C ALA A 13 -11.50 -49.65 -17.64
N LEU A 14 -11.10 -49.23 -16.45
CA LEU A 14 -11.30 -47.85 -16.02
C LEU A 14 -10.46 -46.94 -16.94
N ALA A 15 -11.13 -46.25 -17.86
CA ALA A 15 -10.55 -45.15 -18.58
C ALA A 15 -10.31 -44.01 -17.57
N ILE A 16 -9.05 -43.79 -17.16
CA ILE A 16 -8.64 -42.57 -16.48
C ILE A 16 -8.77 -41.47 -17.54
N VAL A 17 -9.86 -40.71 -17.50
CA VAL A 17 -9.99 -39.46 -18.23
C VAL A 17 -9.02 -38.50 -17.57
N PRO A 18 -7.96 -38.02 -18.24
CA PRO A 18 -7.13 -36.98 -17.69
C PRO A 18 -8.04 -35.77 -17.41
N ALA A 19 -8.00 -35.23 -16.19
CA ALA A 19 -8.63 -33.96 -15.91
C ALA A 19 -8.07 -32.97 -16.93
N ALA A 20 -8.91 -32.43 -17.79
CA ALA A 20 -8.53 -31.40 -18.73
C ALA A 20 -8.02 -30.23 -17.86
N LEU A 21 -6.73 -29.94 -17.99
CA LEU A 21 -6.19 -28.69 -17.45
C LEU A 21 -7.01 -27.56 -18.06
N ALA A 22 -7.50 -26.64 -17.23
CA ALA A 22 -8.19 -25.46 -17.73
C ALA A 22 -7.27 -24.75 -18.74
N GLU A 23 -7.78 -24.47 -19.94
CA GLU A 23 -7.01 -23.72 -20.93
C GLU A 23 -7.00 -22.24 -20.54
N ARG A 24 -5.88 -21.56 -20.80
CA ARG A 24 -5.78 -20.09 -20.61
C ARG A 24 -6.97 -19.40 -21.26
N GLY A 25 -7.63 -18.51 -20.51
CA GLY A 25 -8.77 -17.75 -21.01
C GLY A 25 -10.10 -18.48 -21.09
N SER A 26 -10.19 -19.76 -20.61
CA SER A 26 -11.40 -20.57 -20.73
C SER A 26 -12.61 -20.01 -19.96
N ASP A 27 -12.37 -19.21 -18.92
CA ASP A 27 -13.41 -18.68 -18.01
C ASP A 27 -13.95 -17.31 -18.43
N GLY A 28 -13.54 -16.81 -19.58
CA GLY A 28 -14.03 -15.56 -20.16
C GLY A 28 -13.48 -14.32 -19.44
N GLU A 29 -14.38 -13.43 -19.05
CA GLU A 29 -14.02 -12.15 -18.42
C GLU A 29 -14.14 -12.21 -16.90
N VAL A 30 -13.21 -11.58 -16.17
CA VAL A 30 -13.35 -11.21 -14.76
C VAL A 30 -13.52 -9.69 -14.63
N LYS A 31 -14.48 -9.26 -13.81
CA LYS A 31 -14.79 -7.85 -13.59
C LYS A 31 -14.41 -7.43 -12.18
N ILE A 32 -13.50 -6.49 -12.08
CA ILE A 32 -12.96 -5.93 -10.81
C ILE A 32 -13.43 -4.49 -10.69
N ILE A 33 -13.89 -4.08 -9.52
CA ILE A 33 -14.29 -2.69 -9.25
C ILE A 33 -13.51 -2.11 -8.08
N TYR A 34 -12.85 -0.97 -8.33
CA TYR A 34 -12.17 -0.15 -7.34
C TYR A 34 -12.83 1.22 -7.30
N TRP A 35 -13.56 1.55 -6.23
CA TRP A 35 -14.18 2.87 -6.11
C TRP A 35 -13.16 4.02 -6.10
N GLN A 36 -11.90 3.72 -5.73
CA GLN A 36 -10.75 4.61 -5.93
C GLN A 36 -10.07 4.22 -7.24
N ALA A 37 -10.36 4.93 -8.32
CA ALA A 37 -9.80 4.59 -9.62
C ALA A 37 -8.28 4.82 -9.69
N PRO A 38 -7.50 3.88 -10.29
CA PRO A 38 -6.08 4.11 -10.55
C PRO A 38 -5.85 5.28 -11.51
N SER A 39 -4.84 6.09 -11.22
CA SER A 39 -4.40 7.20 -12.06
C SER A 39 -3.24 6.84 -12.98
N THR A 40 -2.53 5.76 -12.68
CA THR A 40 -1.40 5.21 -13.46
C THR A 40 -1.28 3.71 -13.23
N MET A 41 -0.63 3.01 -14.15
CA MET A 41 -0.22 1.61 -14.00
C MET A 41 1.27 1.48 -13.65
N ASN A 42 1.97 2.61 -13.46
CA ASN A 42 3.35 2.62 -13.00
C ASN A 42 3.41 2.80 -11.47
N PRO A 43 3.71 1.73 -10.69
CA PRO A 43 3.70 1.78 -9.23
C PRO A 43 4.81 2.67 -8.64
N TYR A 44 5.82 3.01 -9.44
CA TYR A 44 6.90 3.90 -8.99
C TYR A 44 6.54 5.39 -9.02
N LEU A 45 5.44 5.77 -9.67
CA LEU A 45 4.97 7.16 -9.75
C LEU A 45 3.75 7.44 -8.86
N SER A 46 3.40 6.54 -7.95
CA SER A 46 2.33 6.75 -6.99
C SER A 46 2.58 6.00 -5.69
N GLY A 47 2.29 6.64 -4.56
CA GLY A 47 2.22 5.98 -3.25
C GLY A 47 0.84 5.39 -2.93
N GLY A 48 -0.11 5.43 -3.87
CA GLY A 48 -1.47 4.94 -3.67
C GLY A 48 -1.57 3.41 -3.77
N THR A 49 -2.20 2.77 -2.78
CA THR A 49 -2.40 1.31 -2.78
C THR A 49 -3.17 0.83 -4.01
N LYS A 50 -4.14 1.61 -4.50
CA LYS A 50 -4.94 1.27 -5.68
C LYS A 50 -4.10 1.10 -6.95
N GLU A 51 -3.04 1.89 -7.13
CA GLU A 51 -2.10 1.76 -8.24
C GLU A 51 -1.23 0.51 -8.09
N LEU A 52 -0.73 0.24 -6.88
CA LEU A 52 0.07 -0.95 -6.59
C LEU A 52 -0.74 -2.22 -6.84
N GLU A 53 -2.01 -2.26 -6.39
CA GLU A 53 -2.92 -3.38 -6.58
C GLU A 53 -3.20 -3.63 -8.08
N ALA A 54 -3.60 -2.60 -8.83
CA ALA A 54 -3.89 -2.72 -10.25
C ALA A 54 -2.64 -3.13 -11.05
N ALA A 55 -1.50 -2.50 -10.78
CA ALA A 55 -0.24 -2.80 -11.44
C ALA A 55 0.23 -4.24 -11.20
N SER A 56 -0.10 -4.85 -10.05
CA SER A 56 0.32 -6.22 -9.70
C SER A 56 -0.27 -7.30 -10.61
N LEU A 57 -1.31 -6.99 -11.39
CA LEU A 57 -1.83 -7.85 -12.45
C LEU A 57 -0.93 -7.90 -13.69
N VAL A 58 -0.04 -6.90 -13.84
CA VAL A 58 0.75 -6.67 -15.06
C VAL A 58 2.24 -6.78 -14.80
N VAL A 59 2.77 -6.11 -13.77
CA VAL A 59 4.19 -6.08 -13.43
C VAL A 59 4.46 -6.86 -12.15
N GLU A 60 5.57 -7.59 -12.10
CA GLU A 60 5.85 -8.54 -11.03
C GLU A 60 7.26 -8.33 -10.43
N PRO A 61 7.42 -8.61 -9.11
CA PRO A 61 8.71 -8.56 -8.42
C PRO A 61 9.50 -9.87 -8.58
N LEU A 62 10.74 -9.88 -8.10
CA LEU A 62 11.56 -11.11 -8.06
C LEU A 62 11.06 -12.12 -7.04
N ALA A 63 10.57 -11.65 -5.89
CA ALA A 63 9.95 -12.46 -4.85
C ALA A 63 8.72 -11.71 -4.28
N ARG A 64 7.78 -12.45 -3.70
CA ARG A 64 6.56 -11.92 -3.08
C ARG A 64 6.38 -12.47 -1.67
N TYR A 65 5.41 -11.90 -0.96
CA TYR A 65 4.93 -12.49 0.29
C TYR A 65 3.61 -13.24 0.02
N ASP A 66 3.49 -14.47 0.56
CA ASP A 66 2.24 -15.21 0.53
C ASP A 66 1.25 -14.71 1.61
N GLN A 67 0.06 -15.30 1.67
CA GLN A 67 -0.97 -14.93 2.65
C GLN A 67 -0.57 -15.17 4.11
N ASP A 68 0.44 -15.99 4.35
CA ASP A 68 0.97 -16.32 5.68
C ASP A 68 2.18 -15.44 6.05
N GLY A 69 2.60 -14.53 5.14
CA GLY A 69 3.74 -13.64 5.32
C GLY A 69 5.10 -14.28 5.01
N ASN A 70 5.13 -15.46 4.40
CA ASN A 70 6.38 -16.08 3.97
C ASN A 70 6.84 -15.49 2.65
N MET A 71 8.13 -15.20 2.53
CA MET A 71 8.71 -14.79 1.25
C MET A 71 8.83 -15.99 0.31
N VAL A 72 8.19 -15.87 -0.86
CA VAL A 72 8.16 -16.92 -1.88
C VAL A 72 8.83 -16.45 -3.18
N PRO A 73 9.57 -17.32 -3.89
CA PRO A 73 10.19 -16.96 -5.15
C PRO A 73 9.11 -16.72 -6.22
N TRP A 74 9.26 -15.65 -7.03
CA TRP A 74 8.28 -15.31 -8.05
C TRP A 74 8.87 -15.33 -9.47
N LEU A 75 9.70 -14.36 -9.85
CA LEU A 75 10.45 -14.39 -11.12
C LEU A 75 11.80 -15.10 -11.00
N VAL A 76 12.15 -15.60 -9.83
CA VAL A 76 13.38 -16.33 -9.52
C VAL A 76 13.06 -17.76 -9.09
N ASP A 77 14.04 -18.66 -9.19
CA ASP A 77 13.87 -20.06 -8.78
C ASP A 77 13.87 -20.21 -7.25
N THR A 78 14.70 -19.44 -6.57
CA THR A 78 14.87 -19.46 -5.11
C THR A 78 15.09 -18.07 -4.57
N VAL A 79 14.62 -17.84 -3.32
CA VAL A 79 14.97 -16.62 -2.58
C VAL A 79 16.42 -16.74 -2.10
N PRO A 80 17.29 -15.76 -2.42
CA PRO A 80 18.67 -15.77 -1.95
C PRO A 80 18.74 -15.59 -0.43
N THR A 81 19.60 -16.38 0.23
CA THR A 81 19.87 -16.30 1.68
C THR A 81 21.38 -16.45 1.92
N VAL A 82 21.81 -16.18 3.15
CA VAL A 82 23.20 -16.48 3.55
C VAL A 82 23.47 -17.98 3.45
N ASP A 83 22.53 -18.82 3.87
CA ASP A 83 22.68 -20.27 3.91
C ASP A 83 22.83 -20.91 2.52
N ASN A 84 22.15 -20.36 1.50
CA ASN A 84 22.27 -20.85 0.13
C ASN A 84 23.34 -20.10 -0.69
N GLY A 85 24.09 -19.20 -0.06
CA GLY A 85 25.15 -18.42 -0.69
C GLY A 85 24.66 -17.28 -1.60
N GLY A 86 23.36 -17.03 -1.65
CA GLY A 86 22.77 -15.93 -2.43
C GLY A 86 22.93 -14.56 -1.77
N VAL A 87 23.14 -14.51 -0.46
CA VAL A 87 23.54 -13.30 0.28
C VAL A 87 24.99 -13.50 0.73
N SER A 88 25.83 -12.49 0.51
CA SER A 88 27.26 -12.56 0.87
C SER A 88 27.44 -12.63 2.41
N SER A 89 28.52 -13.26 2.86
CA SER A 89 28.81 -13.45 4.30
C SER A 89 29.09 -12.12 5.03
N ASP A 90 29.51 -11.08 4.32
CA ASP A 90 29.66 -9.73 4.85
C ASP A 90 28.37 -8.90 4.78
N LEU A 91 27.27 -9.52 4.30
CA LEU A 91 25.94 -8.93 4.18
C LEU A 91 25.87 -7.69 3.25
N LYS A 92 26.86 -7.52 2.37
CA LYS A 92 26.94 -6.35 1.48
C LYS A 92 26.43 -6.62 0.06
N SER A 93 25.98 -7.82 -0.23
CA SER A 93 25.37 -8.11 -1.52
C SER A 93 24.35 -9.22 -1.47
N ILE A 94 23.40 -9.16 -2.38
CA ILE A 94 22.42 -10.22 -2.67
C ILE A 94 22.44 -10.52 -4.16
N THR A 95 22.50 -11.80 -4.52
CA THR A 95 22.52 -12.26 -5.91
C THR A 95 21.22 -12.94 -6.26
N TRP A 96 20.52 -12.38 -7.23
CA TRP A 96 19.26 -12.90 -7.76
C TRP A 96 19.48 -13.60 -9.09
N LYS A 97 18.77 -14.73 -9.30
CA LYS A 97 18.82 -15.48 -10.55
C LYS A 97 17.42 -15.70 -11.10
N LEU A 98 17.13 -15.12 -12.26
CA LEU A 98 15.85 -15.25 -12.96
C LEU A 98 15.59 -16.71 -13.40
N LYS A 99 14.34 -17.13 -13.38
CA LYS A 99 13.87 -18.37 -14.00
C LYS A 99 14.21 -18.40 -15.48
N GLU A 100 14.36 -19.60 -16.03
CA GLU A 100 14.53 -19.77 -17.47
C GLU A 100 13.26 -19.46 -18.26
N GLY A 101 13.43 -18.89 -19.45
CA GLY A 101 12.34 -18.73 -20.40
C GLY A 101 11.31 -17.67 -20.02
N LEU A 102 11.62 -16.77 -19.08
CA LEU A 102 10.74 -15.65 -18.77
C LEU A 102 10.65 -14.69 -19.96
N LEU A 103 9.40 -14.35 -20.31
CA LEU A 103 9.11 -13.39 -21.37
C LEU A 103 8.29 -12.22 -20.82
N TRP A 104 8.54 -11.06 -21.38
CA TRP A 104 7.64 -9.93 -21.29
C TRP A 104 6.37 -10.19 -22.11
N SER A 105 5.32 -9.43 -21.88
CA SER A 105 4.04 -9.59 -22.60
C SER A 105 4.13 -9.28 -24.10
N ASP A 106 5.18 -8.60 -24.55
CA ASP A 106 5.49 -8.38 -25.97
C ASP A 106 6.30 -9.53 -26.61
N GLY A 107 6.68 -10.54 -25.83
CA GLY A 107 7.44 -11.73 -26.29
C GLY A 107 8.96 -11.56 -26.24
N THR A 108 9.48 -10.42 -25.82
CA THR A 108 10.92 -10.25 -25.60
C THR A 108 11.36 -10.92 -24.29
N PRO A 109 12.63 -11.39 -24.19
CA PRO A 109 13.11 -12.04 -22.98
C PRO A 109 13.29 -11.05 -21.83
N VAL A 110 12.93 -11.50 -20.61
CA VAL A 110 13.28 -10.80 -19.36
C VAL A 110 14.75 -11.08 -19.05
N THR A 111 15.51 -10.02 -18.78
CA THR A 111 16.94 -10.13 -18.52
C THR A 111 17.37 -9.41 -17.25
N SER A 112 18.58 -9.70 -16.80
CA SER A 112 19.23 -8.98 -15.71
C SER A 112 19.40 -7.48 -15.97
N ALA A 113 19.42 -7.06 -17.25
CA ALA A 113 19.46 -5.65 -17.62
C ALA A 113 18.20 -4.89 -17.19
N ASP A 114 17.03 -5.54 -17.19
CA ASP A 114 15.76 -4.95 -16.73
C ASP A 114 15.81 -4.68 -15.23
N ILE A 115 16.41 -5.58 -14.45
CA ILE A 115 16.57 -5.42 -13.00
C ILE A 115 17.51 -4.24 -12.69
N ALA A 116 18.66 -4.18 -13.38
CA ALA A 116 19.60 -3.08 -13.21
C ALA A 116 19.00 -1.74 -13.64
N PHE A 117 18.20 -1.74 -14.71
CA PHE A 117 17.47 -0.55 -15.17
C PHE A 117 16.43 -0.09 -14.13
N THR A 118 15.66 -1.02 -13.57
CA THR A 118 14.61 -0.71 -12.57
C THR A 118 15.21 0.04 -11.37
N TRP A 119 16.36 -0.40 -10.88
CA TRP A 119 17.06 0.33 -9.83
C TRP A 119 17.44 1.75 -10.28
N LYS A 120 18.05 1.92 -11.46
CA LYS A 120 18.44 3.24 -11.98
C LYS A 120 17.24 4.17 -12.14
N TYR A 121 16.09 3.63 -12.55
CA TYR A 121 14.85 4.38 -12.69
C TYR A 121 14.40 4.96 -11.35
N CYS A 122 14.46 4.17 -10.28
CA CYS A 122 13.99 4.60 -8.96
C CYS A 122 15.07 5.33 -8.13
N ALA A 123 16.35 5.14 -8.43
CA ALA A 123 17.45 5.79 -7.71
C ALA A 123 17.67 7.25 -8.11
N ASP A 124 17.13 7.70 -9.24
CA ASP A 124 17.23 9.11 -9.67
C ASP A 124 16.18 9.97 -8.95
N PRO A 125 16.59 10.88 -8.05
CA PRO A 125 15.63 11.73 -7.32
C PRO A 125 14.76 12.58 -8.23
N ALA A 126 15.26 12.99 -9.40
CA ALA A 126 14.51 13.79 -10.37
C ALA A 126 13.35 12.99 -11.01
N GLY A 127 13.36 11.66 -10.90
CA GLY A 127 12.30 10.79 -11.39
C GLY A 127 11.06 10.76 -10.49
N GLY A 128 11.19 11.20 -9.24
CA GLY A 128 10.09 11.20 -8.28
C GLY A 128 9.56 9.78 -7.98
N CYS A 129 10.49 8.84 -7.69
CA CYS A 129 10.09 7.48 -7.34
C CYS A 129 9.44 7.43 -5.96
N ALA A 130 8.16 7.06 -5.91
CA ALA A 130 7.39 6.94 -4.68
C ALA A 130 7.83 5.78 -3.78
N GLN A 131 8.64 4.84 -4.30
CA GLN A 131 9.14 3.66 -3.59
C GLN A 131 10.67 3.71 -3.39
N SER A 132 11.24 4.92 -3.37
CA SER A 132 12.71 5.11 -3.32
C SER A 132 13.34 4.50 -2.06
N GLU A 133 12.62 4.42 -0.94
CA GLU A 133 13.08 3.82 0.30
C GLU A 133 13.41 2.32 0.17
N LYS A 134 12.78 1.61 -0.77
CA LYS A 134 13.08 0.20 -1.06
C LYS A 134 14.52 -0.01 -1.57
N TYR A 135 15.10 1.04 -2.14
CA TYR A 135 16.45 1.02 -2.72
C TYR A 135 17.49 1.73 -1.85
N ASN A 136 17.16 2.02 -0.59
CA ASN A 136 18.10 2.61 0.36
C ASN A 136 19.37 1.76 0.48
N ASP A 137 20.53 2.44 0.50
CA ASP A 137 21.86 1.85 0.60
C ASP A 137 22.31 0.99 -0.60
N VAL A 138 21.49 0.83 -1.64
CA VAL A 138 21.94 0.19 -2.89
C VAL A 138 22.92 1.13 -3.61
N THR A 139 24.13 0.64 -3.83
CA THR A 139 25.20 1.40 -4.49
C THR A 139 25.39 0.98 -5.95
N ASP A 140 25.06 -0.28 -6.28
CA ASP A 140 25.14 -0.80 -7.63
C ASP A 140 24.25 -2.03 -7.81
N VAL A 141 23.83 -2.28 -9.06
CA VAL A 141 23.20 -3.53 -9.50
C VAL A 141 24.00 -4.08 -10.66
N LYS A 142 24.91 -5.01 -10.37
CA LYS A 142 25.85 -5.59 -11.32
C LYS A 142 25.24 -6.74 -12.09
N ILE A 143 25.29 -6.64 -13.40
CA ILE A 143 24.93 -7.72 -14.31
C ILE A 143 26.07 -8.74 -14.31
N VAL A 144 25.78 -9.98 -13.91
CA VAL A 144 26.74 -11.10 -13.95
C VAL A 144 26.60 -11.86 -15.28
N ASP A 145 25.38 -12.15 -15.67
CA ASP A 145 24.97 -12.73 -16.94
C ASP A 145 23.53 -12.34 -17.28
N ASP A 146 22.95 -12.83 -18.38
CA ASP A 146 21.61 -12.45 -18.84
C ASP A 146 20.49 -12.73 -17.83
N ARG A 147 20.72 -13.58 -16.83
CA ARG A 147 19.73 -13.99 -15.81
C ARG A 147 20.17 -13.72 -14.38
N THR A 148 21.40 -13.28 -14.17
CA THR A 148 21.98 -13.15 -12.83
C THR A 148 22.42 -11.73 -12.58
N VAL A 149 21.92 -11.15 -11.49
CA VAL A 149 22.38 -9.83 -11.01
C VAL A 149 22.83 -9.93 -9.55
N THR A 150 23.80 -9.09 -9.21
CA THR A 150 24.20 -8.87 -7.82
C THR A 150 23.87 -7.43 -7.43
N VAL A 151 23.00 -7.25 -6.43
CA VAL A 151 22.72 -5.96 -5.80
C VAL A 151 23.76 -5.72 -4.72
N GLU A 152 24.45 -4.60 -4.78
CA GLU A 152 25.49 -4.22 -3.82
C GLU A 152 24.99 -3.12 -2.91
N PHE A 153 25.35 -3.21 -1.63
CA PHE A 153 25.00 -2.24 -0.61
C PHE A 153 26.25 -1.54 -0.06
N GLY A 154 26.14 -0.25 0.22
CA GLY A 154 27.22 0.53 0.81
C GLY A 154 27.56 0.15 2.25
N VAL A 155 26.60 -0.48 2.94
CA VAL A 155 26.70 -0.97 4.33
C VAL A 155 26.20 -2.41 4.40
N PRO A 156 26.56 -3.19 5.43
CA PRO A 156 25.96 -4.51 5.65
C PRO A 156 24.44 -4.40 5.80
N LYS A 157 23.70 -5.23 5.07
CA LYS A 157 22.23 -5.33 5.08
C LYS A 157 21.81 -6.73 5.50
N PRO A 158 21.55 -6.97 6.78
CA PRO A 158 21.07 -8.27 7.26
C PRO A 158 19.70 -8.68 6.69
N PHE A 159 18.86 -7.69 6.32
CA PHE A 159 17.58 -7.89 5.62
C PHE A 159 17.65 -7.20 4.24
N PRO A 160 18.24 -7.85 3.21
CA PRO A 160 18.50 -7.22 1.91
C PRO A 160 17.32 -7.29 0.95
N TYR A 161 16.10 -7.50 1.42
CA TYR A 161 14.91 -7.79 0.60
C TYR A 161 14.00 -6.57 0.38
N GLY A 162 14.49 -5.36 0.57
CA GLY A 162 13.79 -4.13 0.16
C GLY A 162 13.66 -4.03 -1.36
N PRO A 163 14.77 -4.09 -2.11
CA PRO A 163 14.75 -4.02 -3.56
C PRO A 163 14.09 -5.25 -4.20
N PHE A 164 13.22 -5.02 -5.19
CA PHE A 164 12.63 -6.05 -6.07
C PHE A 164 11.75 -7.10 -5.37
N VAL A 165 11.28 -6.85 -4.16
CA VAL A 165 10.41 -7.77 -3.41
C VAL A 165 9.09 -7.08 -3.04
N GLY A 166 7.97 -7.81 -3.25
CA GLY A 166 6.61 -7.33 -3.02
C GLY A 166 6.06 -6.44 -4.14
N ALA A 167 4.77 -6.17 -4.09
CA ALA A 167 4.06 -5.39 -5.12
C ALA A 167 4.58 -3.95 -5.29
N GLN A 168 5.25 -3.41 -4.27
CA GLN A 168 5.83 -2.05 -4.30
C GLN A 168 7.16 -1.97 -5.08
N ALA A 169 7.80 -3.09 -5.40
CA ALA A 169 9.11 -3.10 -6.06
C ALA A 169 9.18 -4.07 -7.26
N PRO A 170 8.23 -4.00 -8.23
CA PRO A 170 8.24 -4.86 -9.40
C PRO A 170 9.39 -4.51 -10.35
N VAL A 171 9.76 -5.45 -11.22
CA VAL A 171 10.70 -5.19 -12.31
C VAL A 171 9.96 -4.56 -13.50
N ILE A 172 10.53 -3.51 -14.11
CA ILE A 172 10.01 -2.86 -15.31
C ILE A 172 10.92 -3.13 -16.52
N GLN A 173 10.34 -3.13 -17.72
CA GLN A 173 11.07 -3.42 -18.95
C GLN A 173 11.97 -2.25 -19.33
N ALA A 174 13.28 -2.48 -19.39
CA ALA A 174 14.28 -1.46 -19.72
C ALA A 174 14.05 -0.82 -21.09
N ALA A 175 13.65 -1.61 -22.09
CA ALA A 175 13.46 -1.12 -23.46
C ALA A 175 12.28 -0.14 -23.56
N GLN A 176 11.17 -0.40 -22.85
CA GLN A 176 10.00 0.48 -22.86
C GLN A 176 10.27 1.80 -22.14
N PHE A 177 11.00 1.76 -21.03
CA PHE A 177 11.25 2.92 -20.18
C PHE A 177 12.60 3.62 -20.43
N ALA A 178 13.34 3.23 -21.51
CA ALA A 178 14.69 3.72 -21.76
C ALA A 178 14.82 5.26 -21.76
N ASP A 179 13.84 5.94 -22.33
CA ASP A 179 13.80 7.40 -22.43
C ASP A 179 13.05 8.09 -21.26
N CYS A 180 12.63 7.31 -20.24
CA CYS A 180 11.78 7.75 -19.13
C CYS A 180 12.56 7.96 -17.81
N LEU A 181 13.86 8.22 -17.86
CA LEU A 181 14.68 8.44 -16.68
C LEU A 181 14.60 9.87 -16.16
N GLY A 182 14.77 10.02 -14.85
CA GLY A 182 14.78 11.31 -14.18
C GLY A 182 13.50 12.09 -14.40
N ALA A 183 13.59 13.40 -14.62
CA ALA A 183 12.44 14.28 -14.77
C ALA A 183 11.46 13.91 -15.92
N LYS A 184 11.87 13.02 -16.82
CA LYS A 184 10.99 12.52 -17.88
C LYS A 184 10.04 11.40 -17.43
N ALA A 185 10.27 10.79 -16.27
CA ALA A 185 9.48 9.66 -15.80
C ALA A 185 7.97 9.90 -15.83
N PRO A 186 7.42 11.01 -15.29
CA PRO A 186 5.99 11.28 -15.35
C PRO A 186 5.47 11.64 -16.75
N GLU A 187 6.36 12.05 -17.68
CA GLU A 187 5.98 12.44 -19.04
C GLU A 187 5.76 11.24 -19.98
N CYS A 188 6.25 10.06 -19.61
CA CYS A 188 6.15 8.83 -20.41
C CYS A 188 4.75 8.18 -20.30
N THR A 189 3.72 8.91 -20.69
CA THR A 189 2.30 8.53 -20.52
C THR A 189 2.01 7.12 -21.04
N ASP A 190 2.44 6.77 -22.25
CA ASP A 190 2.14 5.47 -22.85
C ASP A 190 2.73 4.30 -22.02
N ALA A 191 3.97 4.43 -21.55
CA ALA A 191 4.60 3.42 -20.71
C ALA A 191 3.99 3.37 -19.32
N ASN A 192 3.64 4.53 -18.75
CA ASN A 192 3.03 4.63 -17.43
C ASN A 192 1.60 4.09 -17.39
N PHE A 193 0.86 4.14 -18.50
CA PHE A 193 -0.52 3.67 -18.60
C PHE A 193 -0.62 2.22 -19.08
N GLY A 194 0.32 1.79 -19.93
CA GLY A 194 0.37 0.44 -20.47
C GLY A 194 1.74 -0.21 -20.32
N PRO A 195 2.21 -0.48 -19.09
CA PRO A 195 3.50 -1.11 -18.90
C PRO A 195 3.50 -2.52 -19.50
N ILE A 196 4.60 -2.83 -20.21
CA ILE A 196 4.89 -4.19 -20.66
C ILE A 196 5.36 -4.97 -19.42
N GLY A 197 4.62 -5.99 -19.03
CA GLY A 197 4.87 -6.73 -17.80
C GLY A 197 5.04 -8.23 -18.01
N THR A 198 5.38 -8.92 -16.92
CA THR A 198 5.50 -10.39 -16.86
C THR A 198 4.26 -11.05 -16.27
N GLY A 199 3.32 -10.24 -15.77
CA GLY A 199 2.12 -10.69 -15.05
C GLY A 199 1.12 -11.46 -15.90
N PRO A 200 0.07 -11.99 -15.26
CA PRO A 200 -0.93 -12.82 -15.94
C PRO A 200 -1.75 -12.06 -16.99
N PHE A 201 -1.81 -10.75 -16.89
CA PHE A 201 -2.56 -9.90 -17.82
C PHE A 201 -1.67 -8.82 -18.42
N ARG A 202 -2.11 -8.26 -19.56
CA ARG A 202 -1.50 -7.07 -20.20
C ARG A 202 -2.56 -6.03 -20.47
N VAL A 203 -2.22 -4.77 -20.34
CA VAL A 203 -3.14 -3.64 -20.60
C VAL A 203 -3.41 -3.53 -22.09
N THR A 204 -4.67 -3.35 -22.47
CA THR A 204 -5.12 -3.09 -23.83
C THR A 204 -5.71 -1.70 -23.99
N ASP A 205 -6.31 -1.13 -22.93
CA ASP A 205 -6.81 0.25 -22.88
C ASP A 205 -6.72 0.74 -21.44
N PHE A 206 -6.27 1.99 -21.25
CA PHE A 206 -6.23 2.64 -19.94
C PHE A 206 -6.85 4.03 -20.05
N ARG A 207 -7.93 4.21 -19.32
CA ARG A 207 -8.57 5.51 -19.13
C ARG A 207 -8.40 5.92 -17.69
N PRO A 208 -7.52 6.90 -17.41
CA PRO A 208 -7.26 7.33 -16.05
C PRO A 208 -8.54 7.67 -15.30
N ASN A 209 -8.64 7.23 -14.06
CA ASN A 209 -9.80 7.49 -13.20
C ASN A 209 -11.13 6.90 -13.70
N ASP A 210 -11.12 5.96 -14.63
CA ASP A 210 -12.32 5.31 -15.16
C ASP A 210 -12.17 3.79 -15.29
N VAL A 211 -11.51 3.31 -16.35
CA VAL A 211 -11.44 1.87 -16.63
C VAL A 211 -10.10 1.45 -17.20
N ILE A 212 -9.68 0.25 -16.82
CA ILE A 212 -8.53 -0.44 -17.39
C ILE A 212 -9.04 -1.72 -18.02
N SER A 213 -8.83 -1.88 -19.32
CA SER A 213 -9.10 -3.12 -20.03
C SER A 213 -7.80 -3.91 -20.17
N MET A 214 -7.86 -5.19 -19.82
CA MET A 214 -6.71 -6.07 -19.92
C MET A 214 -7.13 -7.38 -20.59
N GLU A 215 -6.17 -8.05 -21.22
CA GLU A 215 -6.32 -9.40 -21.74
C GLU A 215 -5.27 -10.33 -21.15
N ALA A 216 -5.52 -11.64 -21.20
CA ALA A 216 -4.56 -12.63 -20.75
C ALA A 216 -3.22 -12.47 -21.49
N ASN A 217 -2.13 -12.42 -20.74
CA ASN A 217 -0.79 -12.34 -21.29
C ASN A 217 -0.44 -13.66 -22.02
N PRO A 218 -0.28 -13.65 -23.35
CA PRO A 218 0.01 -14.87 -24.12
C PRO A 218 1.36 -15.48 -23.75
N ASN A 219 2.27 -14.68 -23.21
CA ASN A 219 3.63 -15.06 -22.84
C ASN A 219 3.77 -15.32 -21.32
N TYR A 220 2.65 -15.38 -20.57
CA TYR A 220 2.71 -15.69 -19.15
C TYR A 220 3.36 -17.07 -18.92
N ARG A 221 4.25 -17.14 -17.93
CA ARG A 221 5.13 -18.29 -17.66
C ARG A 221 4.43 -19.64 -17.46
N ASP A 222 3.17 -19.63 -16.97
CA ASP A 222 2.33 -20.82 -16.88
C ASP A 222 1.36 -20.85 -18.07
N PRO A 223 1.48 -21.82 -18.99
CA PRO A 223 0.66 -21.85 -20.19
C PRO A 223 -0.84 -22.13 -19.91
N ALA A 224 -1.18 -22.67 -18.73
CA ALA A 224 -2.55 -22.92 -18.31
C ALA A 224 -3.23 -21.70 -17.65
N LYS A 225 -2.45 -20.66 -17.34
CA LYS A 225 -2.91 -19.47 -16.60
C LYS A 225 -2.76 -18.19 -17.42
N PRO A 226 -3.56 -17.17 -17.10
CA PRO A 226 -4.72 -17.17 -16.19
C PRO A 226 -5.93 -17.89 -16.80
N ALA A 227 -6.88 -18.34 -15.96
CA ALA A 227 -8.12 -18.95 -16.45
C ALA A 227 -9.04 -17.93 -17.16
N PHE A 228 -8.97 -16.66 -16.78
CA PHE A 228 -9.72 -15.58 -17.44
C PHE A 228 -9.03 -15.08 -18.71
N ALA A 229 -9.82 -14.86 -19.78
CA ALA A 229 -9.32 -14.29 -21.04
C ALA A 229 -9.09 -12.78 -20.95
N SER A 230 -9.88 -12.09 -20.13
CA SER A 230 -9.83 -10.64 -20.02
C SER A 230 -10.22 -10.15 -18.62
N VAL A 231 -9.78 -8.92 -18.32
CA VAL A 231 -10.14 -8.19 -17.11
C VAL A 231 -10.76 -6.85 -17.51
N THR A 232 -11.95 -6.57 -17.00
CA THR A 232 -12.46 -5.20 -16.91
C THR A 232 -12.23 -4.70 -15.48
N PHE A 233 -11.29 -3.78 -15.32
CA PHE A 233 -10.99 -3.15 -14.04
C PHE A 233 -11.64 -1.76 -14.04
N LYS A 234 -12.83 -1.65 -13.43
CA LYS A 234 -13.58 -0.41 -13.33
C LYS A 234 -13.11 0.40 -12.16
N GLY A 235 -12.83 1.66 -12.40
CA GLY A 235 -12.48 2.63 -11.36
C GLY A 235 -13.57 3.66 -11.13
N GLY A 236 -13.48 4.35 -9.98
CA GLY A 236 -14.36 5.47 -9.61
C GLY A 236 -15.71 5.05 -9.04
N GLY A 237 -16.49 6.06 -8.68
CA GLY A 237 -17.78 5.89 -8.00
C GLY A 237 -17.63 6.01 -6.47
N ASP A 238 -18.43 5.24 -5.75
CA ASP A 238 -18.42 5.19 -4.29
C ASP A 238 -18.39 3.75 -3.76
N THR A 239 -18.00 3.61 -2.51
CA THR A 239 -17.85 2.30 -1.85
C THR A 239 -19.16 1.51 -1.81
N ALA A 240 -20.30 2.19 -1.56
CA ALA A 240 -21.59 1.51 -1.44
C ALA A 240 -22.04 0.93 -2.78
N SER A 241 -21.86 1.67 -3.86
CA SER A 241 -22.13 1.20 -5.23
C SER A 241 -21.23 0.03 -5.62
N ALA A 242 -19.94 0.08 -5.27
CA ALA A 242 -19.00 -1.01 -5.52
C ALA A 242 -19.37 -2.27 -4.74
N ALA A 243 -19.67 -2.15 -3.44
CA ALA A 243 -20.10 -3.29 -2.62
C ALA A 243 -21.40 -3.91 -3.15
N ARG A 244 -22.40 -3.08 -3.49
CA ARG A 244 -23.68 -3.53 -4.05
C ARG A 244 -23.50 -4.31 -5.35
N SER A 245 -22.60 -3.86 -6.22
CA SER A 245 -22.37 -4.49 -7.52
C SER A 245 -21.83 -5.93 -7.40
N VAL A 246 -21.16 -6.26 -6.30
CA VAL A 246 -20.66 -7.63 -6.03
C VAL A 246 -21.63 -8.41 -5.14
N LEU A 247 -22.09 -7.82 -4.04
CA LEU A 247 -22.82 -8.52 -2.98
C LEU A 247 -24.31 -8.68 -3.26
N GLU A 248 -24.97 -7.69 -3.93
CA GLU A 248 -26.40 -7.71 -4.19
C GLU A 248 -26.75 -8.04 -5.65
N THR A 249 -26.05 -7.45 -6.64
CA THR A 249 -26.41 -7.63 -8.06
C THR A 249 -25.59 -8.71 -8.74
N GLY A 250 -24.35 -8.93 -8.31
CA GLY A 250 -23.41 -9.86 -8.95
C GLY A 250 -22.92 -9.38 -10.33
N GLU A 251 -22.96 -8.06 -10.57
CA GLU A 251 -22.48 -7.46 -11.82
C GLU A 251 -20.96 -7.49 -11.93
N PHE A 252 -20.28 -7.36 -10.79
CA PHE A 252 -18.84 -7.45 -10.67
C PHE A 252 -18.43 -8.69 -9.86
N ASP A 253 -17.20 -9.15 -10.08
CA ASP A 253 -16.66 -10.35 -9.47
C ASP A 253 -15.88 -10.07 -8.19
N TYR A 254 -15.19 -8.92 -8.14
CA TYR A 254 -14.36 -8.50 -7.00
C TYR A 254 -14.48 -7.00 -6.76
N ALA A 255 -14.64 -6.61 -5.49
CA ALA A 255 -14.65 -5.22 -5.07
C ALA A 255 -13.63 -5.02 -3.94
N TRP A 256 -12.77 -4.02 -4.12
CA TRP A 256 -11.67 -3.71 -3.21
C TRP A 256 -12.04 -2.64 -2.19
N ASN A 257 -11.49 -2.79 -0.96
CA ASN A 257 -11.48 -1.76 0.08
C ASN A 257 -12.88 -1.27 0.46
N MET A 258 -13.72 -2.21 0.90
CA MET A 258 -15.12 -1.96 1.26
C MET A 258 -15.25 -1.21 2.58
N GLN A 259 -14.89 0.07 2.58
CA GLN A 259 -15.02 0.97 3.73
C GLN A 259 -16.48 1.44 3.87
N LEU A 260 -17.29 0.61 4.49
CA LEU A 260 -18.70 0.86 4.84
C LEU A 260 -18.95 0.42 6.28
N ALA A 261 -19.98 1.01 6.89
CA ALA A 261 -20.43 0.58 8.19
C ALA A 261 -20.74 -0.93 8.20
N PRO A 262 -20.41 -1.65 9.28
CA PRO A 262 -20.49 -3.11 9.33
C PRO A 262 -21.90 -3.67 9.09
N ASP A 263 -22.95 -2.99 9.58
CA ASP A 263 -24.34 -3.35 9.38
C ASP A 263 -24.78 -3.21 7.91
N VAL A 264 -24.28 -2.21 7.21
CA VAL A 264 -24.51 -2.00 5.77
C VAL A 264 -23.90 -3.13 4.97
N LEU A 265 -22.64 -3.50 5.24
CA LEU A 265 -21.98 -4.62 4.57
C LEU A 265 -22.68 -5.95 4.82
N SER A 266 -23.08 -6.22 6.07
CA SER A 266 -23.81 -7.43 6.46
C SER A 266 -25.16 -7.52 5.76
N ALA A 267 -25.88 -6.40 5.65
CA ALA A 267 -27.17 -6.35 4.93
C ALA A 267 -26.99 -6.64 3.43
N MET A 268 -25.95 -6.11 2.80
CA MET A 268 -25.64 -6.39 1.39
C MET A 268 -25.23 -7.86 1.15
N GLU A 269 -24.39 -8.41 2.05
CA GLU A 269 -23.97 -9.82 1.97
C GLU A 269 -25.13 -10.81 2.09
N ALA A 270 -26.15 -10.45 2.90
CA ALA A 270 -27.38 -11.26 3.07
C ALA A 270 -28.17 -11.45 1.75
N ALA A 271 -27.94 -10.65 0.71
CA ALA A 271 -28.50 -10.86 -0.63
C ALA A 271 -27.94 -12.13 -1.31
N GLY A 272 -26.81 -12.68 -0.85
CA GLY A 272 -26.30 -14.00 -1.21
C GLY A 272 -25.64 -14.10 -2.59
N LYS A 273 -25.25 -12.98 -3.23
CA LYS A 273 -24.53 -12.99 -4.52
C LYS A 273 -23.01 -13.08 -4.36
N GLY A 274 -22.50 -12.62 -3.24
CA GLY A 274 -21.09 -12.60 -2.91
C GLY A 274 -20.87 -12.73 -1.41
N LYS A 275 -19.62 -12.61 -1.00
CA LYS A 275 -19.21 -12.60 0.42
C LYS A 275 -18.17 -11.54 0.68
N VAL A 276 -18.19 -11.02 1.90
CA VAL A 276 -17.14 -10.14 2.44
C VAL A 276 -15.97 -10.99 2.90
N VAL A 277 -14.76 -10.55 2.58
CA VAL A 277 -13.50 -11.13 3.07
C VAL A 277 -12.69 -10.06 3.76
N SER A 278 -12.13 -10.38 4.93
CA SER A 278 -11.30 -9.45 5.68
C SER A 278 -10.14 -10.15 6.38
N ALA A 279 -9.04 -9.44 6.53
CA ALA A 279 -7.89 -9.91 7.29
C ALA A 279 -7.11 -8.72 7.87
N PHE A 280 -6.59 -8.87 9.09
CA PHE A 280 -5.72 -7.89 9.71
C PHE A 280 -4.28 -8.07 9.23
N GLY A 281 -3.61 -6.95 8.98
CA GLY A 281 -2.22 -6.87 8.56
C GLY A 281 -1.56 -5.62 9.11
N THR A 282 -0.94 -4.84 8.25
CA THR A 282 -0.16 -3.65 8.62
C THR A 282 -0.92 -2.33 8.39
N LEU A 283 -2.20 -2.38 8.05
CA LEU A 283 -2.98 -1.21 7.62
C LEU A 283 -3.52 -0.41 8.81
N VAL A 284 -3.15 0.86 8.89
CA VAL A 284 -3.57 1.78 9.97
C VAL A 284 -4.23 3.02 9.38
N GLU A 285 -5.48 3.29 9.78
CA GLU A 285 -6.14 4.59 9.57
C GLU A 285 -5.58 5.61 10.54
N ARG A 286 -5.15 6.78 10.05
CA ARG A 286 -4.39 7.73 10.85
C ARG A 286 -4.53 9.16 10.34
N ILE A 287 -4.31 10.13 11.23
CA ILE A 287 -4.16 11.54 10.88
C ILE A 287 -2.66 11.85 10.81
N MET A 288 -2.24 12.47 9.72
CA MET A 288 -0.90 13.02 9.54
C MET A 288 -0.91 14.49 9.95
N ILE A 289 0.09 14.92 10.68
CA ILE A 289 0.27 16.32 11.12
C ILE A 289 1.25 17.01 10.18
N ASN A 290 0.87 18.13 9.59
CA ASN A 290 1.80 18.94 8.82
C ASN A 290 2.64 19.81 9.76
N LEU A 291 3.93 19.53 9.86
CA LEU A 291 4.87 20.31 10.69
C LEU A 291 5.35 21.58 9.99
N THR A 292 4.88 21.84 8.76
CA THR A 292 5.28 22.95 7.92
C THR A 292 4.07 23.83 7.56
N ASP A 293 4.31 25.11 7.29
CA ASP A 293 3.25 26.08 7.03
C ASP A 293 2.60 25.86 5.65
N PRO A 294 1.29 25.52 5.59
CA PRO A 294 0.57 25.34 4.34
C PRO A 294 0.04 26.66 3.76
N ASN A 295 0.45 27.82 4.25
CA ASN A 295 -0.07 29.11 3.82
C ASN A 295 0.16 29.38 2.32
N PRO A 296 -0.89 29.67 1.53
CA PRO A 296 -0.76 29.95 0.10
C PRO A 296 0.16 31.14 -0.24
N ALA A 297 0.36 32.07 0.69
CA ALA A 297 1.24 33.24 0.48
C ALA A 297 2.71 32.84 0.34
N LEU A 298 3.10 31.64 0.74
CA LEU A 298 4.47 31.11 0.61
C LEU A 298 4.81 30.59 -0.78
N GLY A 299 3.83 30.51 -1.71
CA GLY A 299 4.05 30.05 -3.08
C GLY A 299 4.66 28.65 -3.12
N ASP A 300 5.77 28.49 -3.83
CA ASP A 300 6.47 27.19 -3.99
C ASP A 300 7.16 26.69 -2.71
N GLU A 301 7.32 27.54 -1.70
CA GLU A 301 7.87 27.15 -0.40
C GLU A 301 6.80 26.64 0.59
N ARG A 302 5.53 26.69 0.18
CA ARG A 302 4.39 26.17 0.93
C ARG A 302 4.57 24.68 1.28
N SER A 303 4.27 24.31 2.50
CA SER A 303 4.44 22.93 3.01
C SER A 303 5.84 22.34 2.78
N THR A 304 6.88 23.17 2.93
CA THR A 304 8.29 22.75 2.92
C THR A 304 8.94 23.00 4.28
N LYS A 305 10.02 22.29 4.57
CA LYS A 305 10.77 22.42 5.84
C LYS A 305 11.34 23.83 6.10
N LYS A 306 11.28 24.74 5.13
CA LYS A 306 11.73 26.13 5.29
C LYS A 306 10.86 26.94 6.25
N HIS A 307 9.59 26.60 6.35
CA HIS A 307 8.60 27.32 7.14
C HIS A 307 7.93 26.38 8.14
N PRO A 308 8.30 26.42 9.44
CA PRO A 308 7.63 25.65 10.49
C PRO A 308 6.16 26.06 10.60
N HIS A 309 5.29 25.10 10.92
CA HIS A 309 3.87 25.35 11.09
C HIS A 309 3.63 26.33 12.26
N PRO A 310 2.75 27.33 12.10
CA PRO A 310 2.58 28.39 13.09
C PRO A 310 2.09 27.92 14.46
N PHE A 311 1.38 26.79 14.56
CA PHE A 311 0.91 26.23 15.83
C PHE A 311 1.09 24.71 15.96
N LEU A 312 1.10 23.92 14.87
CA LEU A 312 1.37 22.48 14.96
C LEU A 312 2.85 22.16 15.21
N SER A 313 3.75 23.13 15.18
CA SER A 313 5.11 23.02 15.72
C SER A 313 5.12 22.89 17.25
N ASP A 314 4.08 23.36 17.96
CA ASP A 314 3.91 23.18 19.41
C ASP A 314 3.37 21.76 19.71
N ILE A 315 4.17 20.96 20.44
CA ILE A 315 3.81 19.58 20.77
C ILE A 315 2.55 19.51 21.64
N ALA A 316 2.28 20.51 22.49
CA ALA A 316 1.10 20.53 23.34
C ALA A 316 -0.19 20.55 22.50
N VAL A 317 -0.18 21.27 21.37
CA VAL A 317 -1.32 21.29 20.45
C VAL A 317 -1.52 19.90 19.83
N ARG A 318 -0.44 19.28 19.29
CA ARG A 318 -0.54 17.93 18.69
C ARG A 318 -1.01 16.87 19.68
N GLN A 319 -0.49 16.93 20.91
CA GLN A 319 -0.90 16.03 22.00
C GLN A 319 -2.37 16.22 22.36
N ALA A 320 -2.83 17.46 22.51
CA ALA A 320 -4.23 17.76 22.82
C ALA A 320 -5.17 17.24 21.71
N LEU A 321 -4.79 17.39 20.44
CA LEU A 321 -5.55 16.82 19.32
C LEU A 321 -5.73 15.30 19.46
N SER A 322 -4.68 14.58 19.87
CA SER A 322 -4.74 13.12 20.08
C SER A 322 -5.58 12.72 21.28
N MET A 323 -5.44 13.44 22.40
CA MET A 323 -6.15 13.17 23.66
C MET A 323 -7.67 13.33 23.53
N ALA A 324 -8.11 14.23 22.66
CA ALA A 324 -9.53 14.52 22.45
C ALA A 324 -10.27 13.45 21.62
N ILE A 325 -9.57 12.47 21.01
CA ILE A 325 -10.17 11.49 20.09
C ILE A 325 -10.66 10.24 20.85
N ASP A 326 -11.93 9.88 20.65
CA ASP A 326 -12.51 8.60 21.05
C ASP A 326 -12.33 7.55 19.95
N ARG A 327 -11.30 6.69 20.10
CA ARG A 327 -10.93 5.68 19.12
C ARG A 327 -11.86 4.47 19.11
N ASP A 328 -12.46 4.14 20.25
CA ASP A 328 -13.43 3.04 20.35
C ASP A 328 -14.69 3.37 19.54
N LEU A 329 -15.20 4.60 19.66
CA LEU A 329 -16.34 5.05 18.87
C LEU A 329 -16.02 5.08 17.36
N LEU A 330 -14.81 5.49 16.97
CA LEU A 330 -14.41 5.43 15.56
C LEU A 330 -14.40 4.00 15.02
N VAL A 331 -13.92 3.03 15.81
CA VAL A 331 -13.98 1.60 15.43
C VAL A 331 -15.41 1.14 15.29
N GLU A 332 -16.26 1.44 16.26
CA GLU A 332 -17.67 1.02 16.27
C GLU A 332 -18.42 1.47 15.02
N ILE A 333 -18.30 2.75 14.66
CA ILE A 333 -19.05 3.32 13.53
C ILE A 333 -18.46 2.97 12.17
N GLY A 334 -17.12 2.82 12.07
CA GLY A 334 -16.44 2.72 10.78
C GLY A 334 -16.05 1.31 10.36
N TYR A 335 -15.70 0.44 11.31
CA TYR A 335 -15.07 -0.84 11.00
C TYR A 335 -15.63 -2.03 11.76
N GLY A 336 -16.27 -1.83 12.93
CA GLY A 336 -16.79 -2.92 13.77
C GLY A 336 -15.72 -3.98 14.06
N THR A 337 -16.03 -5.25 13.76
CA THR A 337 -15.10 -6.38 13.99
C THR A 337 -13.88 -6.39 13.06
N ALA A 338 -13.88 -5.57 12.00
CA ALA A 338 -12.74 -5.39 11.10
C ALA A 338 -11.83 -4.22 11.54
N GLY A 339 -12.02 -3.66 12.73
CA GLY A 339 -11.21 -2.58 13.31
C GLY A 339 -10.82 -2.86 14.76
N ARG A 340 -9.72 -2.23 15.18
CA ARG A 340 -9.26 -2.17 16.57
C ARG A 340 -8.73 -0.75 16.82
N PRO A 341 -8.99 -0.14 17.98
CA PRO A 341 -8.39 1.15 18.29
C PRO A 341 -6.87 1.03 18.31
N SER A 342 -6.16 2.02 17.78
CA SER A 342 -4.70 1.96 17.66
C SER A 342 -4.03 3.24 18.10
N CYS A 343 -2.93 3.09 18.84
CA CYS A 343 -1.98 4.13 19.20
C CYS A 343 -0.63 3.97 18.48
N ASN A 344 -0.54 3.11 17.47
CA ASN A 344 0.71 2.76 16.82
C ASN A 344 0.55 2.71 15.30
N VAL A 345 1.64 3.00 14.57
CA VAL A 345 1.70 2.82 13.10
C VAL A 345 2.20 1.42 12.71
N LEU A 346 2.68 0.64 13.70
CA LEU A 346 3.08 -0.76 13.53
C LEU A 346 2.12 -1.69 14.30
N PRO A 347 0.97 -2.08 13.73
CA PRO A 347 0.01 -2.97 14.39
C PRO A 347 0.41 -4.43 14.28
N ALA A 348 1.19 -4.80 13.27
CA ALA A 348 1.63 -6.16 12.94
C ALA A 348 3.00 -6.15 12.21
N PRO A 349 3.75 -7.25 12.18
CA PRO A 349 3.62 -8.44 13.05
C PRO A 349 3.70 -8.13 14.55
N GLU A 350 3.14 -9.01 15.40
CA GLU A 350 3.01 -8.78 16.85
C GLU A 350 4.35 -8.48 17.55
N ILE A 351 5.47 -9.02 17.05
CA ILE A 351 6.80 -8.76 17.61
C ILE A 351 7.20 -7.27 17.57
N TYR A 352 6.65 -6.49 16.65
CA TYR A 352 6.93 -5.06 16.47
C TYR A 352 5.92 -4.15 17.18
N LYS A 353 4.86 -4.71 17.74
CA LYS A 353 3.83 -3.94 18.42
C LYS A 353 4.34 -3.36 19.73
N SER A 354 4.14 -2.05 19.92
CA SER A 354 4.44 -1.34 21.16
C SER A 354 3.17 -1.15 21.99
N THR A 355 3.32 -1.22 23.31
CA THR A 355 2.27 -0.83 24.28
C THR A 355 2.61 0.48 25.02
N ALA A 356 3.75 1.10 24.69
CA ALA A 356 4.21 2.32 25.37
C ALA A 356 3.27 3.53 25.14
N ASN A 357 2.44 3.46 24.09
CA ASN A 357 1.57 4.54 23.65
C ASN A 357 0.10 4.34 24.01
N ASP A 358 -0.25 3.25 24.70
CA ASP A 358 -1.64 2.81 24.96
C ASP A 358 -2.48 3.81 25.76
N ALA A 359 -1.86 4.83 26.37
CA ALA A 359 -2.59 5.94 27.00
C ALA A 359 -3.53 6.65 26.00
N CYS A 360 -3.24 6.65 24.70
CA CYS A 360 -4.10 7.25 23.68
C CYS A 360 -5.39 6.45 23.41
N LEU A 361 -5.53 5.23 23.93
CA LEU A 361 -6.76 4.43 23.84
C LEU A 361 -7.91 5.04 24.65
N THR A 362 -7.59 5.87 25.63
CA THR A 362 -8.60 6.55 26.46
C THR A 362 -8.73 8.01 26.06
N GLN A 363 -9.93 8.43 25.68
CA GLN A 363 -10.24 9.84 25.45
C GLN A 363 -10.09 10.65 26.74
N ASP A 364 -9.39 11.79 26.67
CA ASP A 364 -9.18 12.71 27.80
C ASP A 364 -9.35 14.17 27.36
N VAL A 365 -10.59 14.60 27.24
CA VAL A 365 -10.94 15.98 26.83
C VAL A 365 -10.53 17.00 27.88
N GLU A 366 -10.72 16.69 29.17
CA GLU A 366 -10.36 17.59 30.28
C GLU A 366 -8.83 17.77 30.37
N GLY A 367 -8.08 16.67 30.24
CA GLY A 367 -6.62 16.70 30.18
C GLY A 367 -6.09 17.49 28.97
N ALA A 368 -6.75 17.35 27.80
CA ALA A 368 -6.39 18.11 26.60
C ALA A 368 -6.61 19.63 26.79
N MET A 369 -7.75 20.03 27.39
CA MET A 369 -8.01 21.45 27.71
C MET A 369 -6.95 22.00 28.66
N LYS A 370 -6.67 21.27 29.75
CA LYS A 370 -5.66 21.67 30.72
C LYS A 370 -4.26 21.79 30.09
N LEU A 371 -3.88 20.85 29.24
CA LEU A 371 -2.60 20.89 28.54
C LEU A 371 -2.45 22.16 27.68
N LEU A 372 -3.51 22.54 26.96
CA LEU A 372 -3.53 23.75 26.15
C LEU A 372 -3.46 25.02 27.02
N ASP A 373 -4.17 25.04 28.18
CA ASP A 373 -4.09 26.15 29.13
C ASP A 373 -2.67 26.32 29.68
N ASP A 374 -2.05 25.22 30.12
CA ASP A 374 -0.68 25.20 30.65
C ASP A 374 0.36 25.65 29.59
N ALA A 375 0.09 25.35 28.31
CA ALA A 375 0.92 25.77 27.19
C ALA A 375 0.67 27.22 26.73
N GLY A 376 -0.28 27.93 27.36
CA GLY A 376 -0.58 29.33 27.10
C GLY A 376 -1.54 29.58 25.92
N TRP A 377 -2.27 28.55 25.47
CA TRP A 377 -3.32 28.69 24.47
C TRP A 377 -4.63 29.09 25.15
N VAL A 378 -4.94 30.38 25.15
CA VAL A 378 -6.06 30.97 25.89
C VAL A 378 -7.34 30.96 25.05
N VAL A 379 -8.46 30.55 25.65
CA VAL A 379 -9.78 30.58 25.03
C VAL A 379 -10.23 32.03 24.79
N GLY A 380 -10.53 32.36 23.53
CA GLY A 380 -11.05 33.67 23.14
C GLY A 380 -12.54 33.83 23.45
N GLY A 381 -13.07 35.05 23.23
CA GLY A 381 -14.49 35.34 23.45
C GLY A 381 -15.46 34.59 22.51
N ASP A 382 -14.94 34.01 21.47
CA ASP A 382 -15.65 33.16 20.48
C ASP A 382 -15.50 31.66 20.76
N GLY A 383 -14.84 31.28 21.85
CA GLY A 383 -14.61 29.91 22.26
C GLY A 383 -13.37 29.24 21.65
N ILE A 384 -12.67 29.92 20.75
CA ILE A 384 -11.48 29.37 20.08
C ILE A 384 -10.20 29.86 20.76
N ARG A 385 -9.24 28.97 20.90
CA ARG A 385 -7.96 29.25 21.55
C ARG A 385 -7.02 30.02 20.62
N ALA A 386 -6.23 30.91 21.23
CA ALA A 386 -5.18 31.66 20.56
C ALA A 386 -3.98 31.87 21.49
N LYS A 387 -2.79 32.03 20.89
CA LYS A 387 -1.53 32.35 21.58
C LYS A 387 -0.71 33.28 20.69
N ASP A 388 -0.22 34.40 21.23
CA ASP A 388 0.59 35.38 20.52
C ASP A 388 -0.02 35.87 19.18
N GLY A 389 -1.35 35.98 19.13
CA GLY A 389 -2.10 36.36 17.93
C GLY A 389 -2.35 35.25 16.92
N VAL A 390 -1.83 34.05 17.15
CA VAL A 390 -2.08 32.87 16.34
C VAL A 390 -3.31 32.13 16.88
N ARG A 391 -4.31 31.93 16.05
CA ARG A 391 -5.56 31.23 16.37
C ARG A 391 -5.44 29.74 16.03
N LEU A 392 -5.98 28.87 16.86
CA LEU A 392 -6.10 27.44 16.55
C LEU A 392 -7.26 27.20 15.59
N SER A 393 -6.97 27.29 14.29
CA SER A 393 -7.90 26.99 13.20
C SER A 393 -7.23 26.04 12.24
N ILE A 394 -7.83 24.85 12.08
CA ILE A 394 -7.27 23.71 11.35
C ILE A 394 -8.07 23.47 10.07
N LEU A 395 -7.39 23.39 8.92
CA LEU A 395 -7.90 22.78 7.70
C LEU A 395 -7.61 21.27 7.73
N TYR A 396 -8.66 20.46 7.86
CA TYR A 396 -8.59 19.01 7.94
C TYR A 396 -9.08 18.37 6.64
N GLN A 397 -8.17 17.81 5.85
CA GLN A 397 -8.51 17.19 4.57
C GLN A 397 -8.45 15.66 4.60
N THR A 398 -9.21 15.05 3.71
CA THR A 398 -9.13 13.62 3.36
C THR A 398 -9.76 13.36 2.00
N SER A 399 -9.71 12.11 1.53
CA SER A 399 -10.42 11.71 0.32
C SER A 399 -11.94 11.62 0.56
N THR A 400 -12.71 11.71 -0.53
CA THR A 400 -14.16 11.42 -0.52
C THR A 400 -14.37 9.95 -0.16
N ASN A 401 -14.81 9.68 1.08
CA ASN A 401 -14.99 8.36 1.66
C ASN A 401 -15.98 8.48 2.82
N ALA A 402 -17.04 7.69 2.84
CA ALA A 402 -18.11 7.81 3.83
C ALA A 402 -17.60 7.66 5.26
N VAL A 403 -16.83 6.60 5.56
CA VAL A 403 -16.27 6.35 6.90
C VAL A 403 -15.38 7.52 7.34
N ARG A 404 -14.53 8.04 6.44
CA ARG A 404 -13.65 9.16 6.79
C ARG A 404 -14.41 10.48 6.98
N GLN A 405 -15.50 10.69 6.25
CA GLN A 405 -16.35 11.86 6.46
C GLN A 405 -17.04 11.82 7.83
N ASP A 406 -17.51 10.63 8.25
CA ASP A 406 -18.07 10.42 9.58
C ASP A 406 -17.01 10.64 10.67
N PHE A 407 -15.80 10.14 10.47
CA PHE A 407 -14.67 10.37 11.38
C PHE A 407 -14.33 11.85 11.48
N GLN A 408 -14.24 12.56 10.34
CA GLN A 408 -14.01 14.01 10.33
C GLN A 408 -15.08 14.78 11.12
N ALA A 409 -16.34 14.40 10.99
CA ALA A 409 -17.44 15.07 11.68
C ALA A 409 -17.33 14.92 13.20
N LEU A 410 -17.04 13.71 13.70
CA LEU A 410 -16.82 13.44 15.12
C LEU A 410 -15.56 14.13 15.65
N ILE A 411 -14.45 14.00 14.96
CA ILE A 411 -13.17 14.60 15.37
C ILE A 411 -13.26 16.12 15.40
N LYS A 412 -13.93 16.73 14.43
CA LYS A 412 -14.22 18.17 14.43
C LYS A 412 -14.98 18.59 15.69
N GLN A 413 -15.99 17.80 16.13
CA GLN A 413 -16.73 18.10 17.34
C GLN A 413 -15.82 18.00 18.58
N TRP A 414 -15.05 16.93 18.71
CA TRP A 414 -14.13 16.76 19.84
C TRP A 414 -13.04 17.84 19.89
N TRP A 415 -12.56 18.29 18.74
CA TRP A 415 -11.60 19.40 18.70
C TRP A 415 -12.25 20.75 19.02
N ALA A 416 -13.53 20.94 18.67
CA ALA A 416 -14.28 22.11 19.10
C ALA A 416 -14.47 22.14 20.63
N ASP A 417 -14.68 20.99 21.26
CA ASP A 417 -14.83 20.86 22.71
C ASP A 417 -13.56 21.31 23.48
N ILE A 418 -12.38 21.21 22.85
CA ILE A 418 -11.11 21.69 23.40
C ILE A 418 -10.72 23.10 22.89
N GLY A 419 -11.62 23.80 22.18
CA GLY A 419 -11.41 25.17 21.72
C GLY A 419 -10.61 25.31 20.42
N ILE A 420 -10.71 24.34 19.52
CA ILE A 420 -10.04 24.34 18.20
C ILE A 420 -11.09 24.41 17.10
N GLU A 421 -10.99 25.41 16.22
CA GLU A 421 -11.81 25.54 15.03
C GLU A 421 -11.32 24.54 13.95
N THR A 422 -12.25 23.90 13.25
CA THR A 422 -11.87 22.93 12.20
C THR A 422 -12.73 23.14 10.95
N GLU A 423 -12.07 23.37 9.82
CA GLU A 423 -12.67 23.34 8.48
C GLU A 423 -12.42 21.96 7.85
N LEU A 424 -13.45 21.36 7.25
CA LEU A 424 -13.35 20.05 6.60
C LEU A 424 -13.24 20.21 5.08
N ARG A 425 -12.30 19.47 4.49
CA ARG A 425 -12.11 19.42 3.05
C ARG A 425 -12.05 17.97 2.57
N ASN A 426 -12.89 17.64 1.59
CA ASN A 426 -12.93 16.32 0.96
C ASN A 426 -12.54 16.43 -0.51
N ILE A 427 -11.60 15.63 -0.93
CA ILE A 427 -11.02 15.62 -2.29
C ILE A 427 -11.38 14.28 -2.93
N ASP A 428 -11.71 14.28 -4.22
CA ASP A 428 -11.88 13.02 -4.93
C ASP A 428 -10.69 12.08 -4.72
N ALA A 429 -10.98 10.81 -4.43
CA ALA A 429 -9.94 9.86 -4.04
C ALA A 429 -8.88 9.63 -5.13
N SER A 430 -9.26 9.74 -6.41
CA SER A 430 -8.33 9.59 -7.52
C SER A 430 -7.38 10.79 -7.64
N VAL A 431 -7.82 11.98 -7.23
CA VAL A 431 -6.99 13.19 -7.17
C VAL A 431 -6.14 13.19 -5.91
N PHE A 432 -6.76 12.95 -4.75
CA PHE A 432 -6.07 12.94 -3.45
C PHE A 432 -4.88 11.97 -3.43
N PHE A 433 -5.11 10.73 -3.88
CA PHE A 433 -4.07 9.70 -3.99
C PHE A 433 -3.39 9.65 -5.38
N GLY A 434 -3.58 10.66 -6.20
CA GLY A 434 -2.92 10.77 -7.50
C GLY A 434 -1.46 11.16 -7.39
N GLY A 435 -0.65 10.76 -8.39
CA GLY A 435 0.78 11.09 -8.47
C GLY A 435 1.08 12.35 -9.30
N ASP A 436 0.07 13.14 -9.71
CA ASP A 436 0.28 14.32 -10.55
C ASP A 436 0.97 15.47 -9.78
N PRO A 437 2.23 15.81 -10.09
CA PRO A 437 2.94 16.90 -9.44
C PRO A 437 2.35 18.28 -9.77
N GLY A 438 1.54 18.40 -10.80
CA GLY A 438 0.81 19.63 -11.16
C GLY A 438 -0.42 19.89 -10.30
N SER A 439 -1.04 18.83 -9.74
CA SER A 439 -2.24 18.96 -8.91
C SER A 439 -1.91 19.55 -7.54
N PRO A 440 -2.62 20.59 -7.07
CA PRO A 440 -2.46 21.14 -5.71
C PRO A 440 -3.11 20.25 -4.63
N ASP A 441 -3.91 19.26 -5.03
CA ASP A 441 -4.83 18.52 -4.18
C ASP A 441 -4.36 17.10 -3.85
N THR A 442 -3.13 16.74 -4.26
CA THR A 442 -2.53 15.46 -3.88
C THR A 442 -2.11 15.47 -2.40
N PHE A 443 -2.24 14.32 -1.72
CA PHE A 443 -1.84 14.19 -0.33
C PHE A 443 -0.35 14.48 -0.10
N GLN A 444 0.53 14.18 -1.09
CA GLN A 444 1.96 14.50 -0.99
C GLN A 444 2.25 15.99 -0.88
N LYS A 445 1.46 16.85 -1.53
CA LYS A 445 1.61 18.30 -1.39
C LYS A 445 1.21 18.79 -0.02
N PHE A 446 0.23 18.16 0.59
CA PHE A 446 -0.24 18.43 1.93
C PHE A 446 -0.54 19.91 2.18
N TYR A 447 -1.33 20.52 1.29
CA TYR A 447 -1.73 21.91 1.40
C TYR A 447 -2.91 22.10 2.38
N ALA A 448 -2.76 21.50 3.57
CA ALA A 448 -3.65 21.55 4.71
C ALA A 448 -2.84 21.40 6.01
N ASP A 449 -3.48 21.61 7.16
CA ASP A 449 -2.84 21.49 8.47
C ASP A 449 -2.75 20.03 8.91
N VAL A 450 -3.82 19.26 8.66
CA VAL A 450 -3.85 17.82 8.93
C VAL A 450 -4.58 17.09 7.80
N GLU A 451 -4.21 15.81 7.60
CA GLU A 451 -4.89 14.95 6.64
C GLU A 451 -5.05 13.52 7.16
N MET A 452 -6.12 12.84 6.74
CA MET A 452 -6.42 11.48 7.17
C MET A 452 -6.43 10.51 5.99
N TYR A 453 -5.73 9.41 6.16
CA TYR A 453 -5.77 8.25 5.27
C TYR A 453 -5.17 7.02 5.94
N ALA A 454 -5.41 5.85 5.36
CA ALA A 454 -4.77 4.62 5.81
C ALA A 454 -3.54 4.31 4.97
N ASN A 455 -2.53 3.73 5.59
CA ASN A 455 -1.36 3.20 4.89
C ASN A 455 -0.87 1.91 5.56
N ASN A 456 -0.12 1.13 4.79
CA ASN A 456 0.46 -0.15 5.17
C ASN A 456 1.85 -0.30 4.56
N PHE A 457 2.52 -1.41 4.88
CA PHE A 457 3.72 -1.88 4.18
C PHE A 457 3.56 -3.33 3.75
N ASP A 458 4.31 -3.70 2.71
CA ASP A 458 4.36 -5.07 2.23
C ASP A 458 5.38 -5.88 3.04
N GLY A 459 5.10 -7.17 3.19
CA GLY A 459 5.95 -8.09 3.93
C GLY A 459 5.84 -7.97 5.44
N THR A 460 6.77 -8.60 6.12
CA THR A 460 6.77 -8.76 7.58
C THR A 460 7.90 -8.03 8.27
N ASP A 461 8.80 -7.37 7.54
CA ASP A 461 9.86 -6.53 8.11
C ASP A 461 9.56 -5.05 7.86
N PRO A 462 9.50 -4.21 8.91
CA PRO A 462 9.08 -2.82 8.78
C PRO A 462 10.22 -1.85 8.44
N GLU A 463 11.44 -2.29 8.10
CA GLU A 463 12.60 -1.41 7.88
C GLU A 463 12.30 -0.31 6.86
N ALA A 464 11.89 -0.68 5.65
CA ALA A 464 11.59 0.27 4.60
C ALA A 464 10.40 1.19 4.97
N TYR A 465 9.39 0.64 5.66
CA TYR A 465 8.26 1.43 6.11
C TYR A 465 8.65 2.47 7.16
N MET A 466 9.48 2.09 8.14
CA MET A 466 9.97 3.04 9.15
C MET A 466 10.93 4.07 8.55
N ALA A 467 11.63 3.75 7.46
CA ALA A 467 12.45 4.71 6.71
C ALA A 467 11.62 5.80 6.00
N ASN A 468 10.32 5.64 5.87
CA ASN A 468 9.43 6.66 5.28
C ASN A 468 9.49 8.02 6.00
N TRP A 469 9.86 8.06 7.27
CA TRP A 469 9.94 9.31 8.05
C TRP A 469 11.36 9.86 8.19
N GLU A 470 12.33 9.33 7.44
CA GLU A 470 13.66 9.96 7.32
C GLU A 470 13.55 11.39 6.72
N CYS A 471 14.48 12.24 7.09
CA CYS A 471 14.55 13.62 6.58
C CYS A 471 14.53 13.73 5.05
N LYS A 472 15.16 12.76 4.36
CA LYS A 472 15.28 12.72 2.89
C LYS A 472 14.00 12.32 2.18
N GLN A 473 13.05 11.70 2.90
CA GLN A 473 11.78 11.23 2.36
C GLN A 473 10.68 12.31 2.36
N ALA A 474 10.98 13.53 2.81
CA ALA A 474 10.02 14.63 2.76
C ALA A 474 9.74 15.04 1.30
N PRO A 475 8.46 15.07 0.85
CA PRO A 475 8.10 15.56 -0.46
C PRO A 475 8.53 17.02 -0.67
N THR A 476 9.17 17.30 -1.81
CA THR A 476 9.64 18.63 -2.20
C THR A 476 9.40 18.85 -3.69
N PRO A 477 9.48 20.11 -4.18
CA PRO A 477 9.44 20.38 -5.62
C PRO A 477 10.51 19.61 -6.40
N GLU A 478 11.71 19.45 -5.83
CA GLU A 478 12.85 18.77 -6.46
C GLU A 478 12.58 17.26 -6.65
N THR A 479 11.80 16.63 -5.77
CA THR A 479 11.36 15.24 -5.90
C THR A 479 10.02 15.12 -6.62
N GLN A 480 9.55 16.17 -7.30
CA GLN A 480 8.21 16.25 -7.91
C GLN A 480 7.09 15.93 -6.90
N TRP A 481 7.28 16.35 -5.66
CA TRP A 481 6.40 16.10 -4.53
C TRP A 481 6.24 14.60 -4.19
N GLN A 482 7.12 13.73 -4.69
CA GLN A 482 7.15 12.34 -4.26
C GLN A 482 7.98 12.19 -2.99
N GLY A 483 7.59 11.22 -2.18
CA GLY A 483 8.16 10.92 -0.87
C GLY A 483 7.05 10.51 0.10
N ASN A 484 7.41 9.81 1.17
CA ASN A 484 6.45 9.23 2.10
C ASN A 484 6.41 9.96 3.47
N ASN A 485 7.32 10.91 3.69
CA ASN A 485 7.36 11.70 4.92
C ASN A 485 6.39 12.91 4.83
N MET A 486 5.09 12.62 4.83
CA MET A 486 4.05 13.66 4.71
C MET A 486 4.15 14.74 5.81
N PRO A 487 4.47 14.41 7.07
CA PRO A 487 4.67 15.41 8.11
C PRO A 487 5.85 16.35 7.88
N ARG A 488 6.79 16.04 6.99
CA ARG A 488 8.10 16.68 6.85
C ARG A 488 8.90 16.62 8.16
N TYR A 489 8.66 15.55 8.93
CA TYR A 489 9.43 15.26 10.14
C TYR A 489 10.91 15.07 9.81
N CYS A 490 11.80 15.63 10.63
CA CYS A 490 13.23 15.55 10.35
C CYS A 490 14.04 15.72 11.63
N THR A 491 14.60 14.62 12.13
CA THR A 491 15.53 14.62 13.25
C THR A 491 16.69 13.65 12.99
N GLU A 492 17.91 14.06 13.37
CA GLU A 492 19.10 13.19 13.26
C GLU A 492 18.95 11.90 14.09
N GLU A 493 18.24 11.99 15.22
CA GLU A 493 18.00 10.82 16.08
C GLU A 493 17.14 9.76 15.38
N TYR A 494 16.08 10.17 14.68
CA TYR A 494 15.24 9.24 13.94
C TYR A 494 16.02 8.60 12.78
N ASP A 495 16.71 9.40 11.98
CA ASP A 495 17.53 8.91 10.86
C ASP A 495 18.61 7.93 11.34
N ALA A 496 19.20 8.17 12.53
CA ALA A 496 20.15 7.23 13.14
C ALA A 496 19.52 5.90 13.57
N LEU A 497 18.26 5.91 14.06
CA LEU A 497 17.53 4.67 14.37
C LEU A 497 17.26 3.85 13.11
N VAL A 498 16.85 4.49 12.02
CA VAL A 498 16.66 3.83 10.73
C VAL A 498 17.96 3.20 10.25
N ALA A 499 19.05 3.96 10.23
CA ALA A 499 20.37 3.46 9.82
C ALA A 499 20.84 2.28 10.69
N LYS A 500 20.57 2.32 11.99
CA LYS A 500 20.89 1.23 12.92
C LYS A 500 20.06 -0.02 12.65
N MET A 501 18.75 0.12 12.42
CA MET A 501 17.86 -0.99 12.07
C MET A 501 18.33 -1.68 10.80
N ALA A 502 18.69 -0.90 9.77
CA ALA A 502 19.16 -1.39 8.49
C ALA A 502 20.43 -2.29 8.59
N GLN A 503 21.19 -2.16 9.68
CA GLN A 503 22.42 -2.93 9.95
C GLN A 503 22.26 -3.99 11.05
N THR A 504 21.04 -4.16 11.58
CA THR A 504 20.75 -5.08 12.68
C THR A 504 20.10 -6.35 12.13
N GLY A 505 20.72 -7.51 12.34
CA GLY A 505 20.24 -8.79 11.78
C GLY A 505 19.35 -9.61 12.69
N LYS A 506 19.55 -9.50 14.01
CA LYS A 506 18.79 -10.29 14.96
C LYS A 506 17.37 -9.77 15.10
N LEU A 507 16.36 -10.64 14.93
CA LEU A 507 14.95 -10.26 14.86
C LEU A 507 14.47 -9.50 16.11
N GLU A 508 14.86 -9.93 17.31
CA GLU A 508 14.48 -9.27 18.55
C GLU A 508 15.07 -7.87 18.67
N ASP A 509 16.33 -7.69 18.25
CA ASP A 509 17.00 -6.39 18.27
C ASP A 509 16.40 -5.43 17.21
N ARG A 510 15.99 -5.98 16.04
CA ARG A 510 15.23 -5.23 15.02
C ARG A 510 13.87 -4.80 15.56
N ALA A 511 13.21 -5.70 16.31
CA ALA A 511 11.90 -5.39 16.90
C ALA A 511 11.99 -4.24 17.91
N GLU A 512 13.01 -4.22 18.75
CA GLU A 512 13.21 -3.11 19.70
C GLU A 512 13.49 -1.78 18.98
N LEU A 513 14.26 -1.80 17.88
CA LEU A 513 14.50 -0.60 17.08
C LEU A 513 13.22 -0.10 16.38
N ALA A 514 12.43 -1.01 15.81
CA ALA A 514 11.16 -0.67 15.18
C ALA A 514 10.17 -0.06 16.19
N LYS A 515 10.07 -0.65 17.40
CA LYS A 515 9.27 -0.10 18.51
C LYS A 515 9.77 1.30 18.90
N ALA A 516 11.10 1.47 19.05
CA ALA A 516 11.66 2.77 19.40
C ALA A 516 11.35 3.86 18.36
N MET A 517 11.40 3.54 17.07
CA MET A 517 11.01 4.45 15.99
C MET A 517 9.51 4.75 16.02
N ASN A 518 8.67 3.71 16.18
CA ASN A 518 7.22 3.89 16.34
C ASN A 518 6.91 4.80 17.52
N ASP A 519 7.48 4.50 18.70
CA ASP A 519 7.21 5.24 19.93
C ASP A 519 7.66 6.70 19.82
N LYS A 520 8.78 6.96 19.13
CA LYS A 520 9.25 8.33 18.89
C LYS A 520 8.24 9.15 18.07
N LEU A 521 7.71 8.59 16.97
CA LEU A 521 6.67 9.25 16.17
C LEU A 521 5.39 9.49 16.98
N MET A 522 5.00 8.52 17.81
CA MET A 522 3.79 8.60 18.64
C MET A 522 3.93 9.59 19.79
N GLN A 523 5.05 9.57 20.50
CA GLN A 523 5.32 10.46 21.65
C GLN A 523 5.57 11.90 21.23
N GLU A 524 6.00 12.15 19.99
CA GLU A 524 6.08 13.47 19.40
C GLU A 524 4.77 13.90 18.69
N TYR A 525 3.77 13.02 18.65
CA TYR A 525 2.47 13.25 18.02
C TYR A 525 2.58 13.72 16.56
N ILE A 526 3.51 13.12 15.82
CA ILE A 526 3.74 13.40 14.39
C ILE A 526 2.63 12.78 13.55
N ILE A 527 2.12 11.66 14.01
CA ILE A 527 1.02 10.91 13.43
C ILE A 527 0.08 10.56 14.57
N LEU A 528 -1.22 10.67 14.33
CA LEU A 528 -2.24 10.25 15.27
C LEU A 528 -2.93 8.98 14.72
N PRO A 529 -2.49 7.78 15.11
CA PRO A 529 -3.19 6.55 14.73
C PRO A 529 -4.60 6.53 15.32
N LEU A 530 -5.53 6.01 14.54
CA LEU A 530 -6.96 5.92 14.90
C LEU A 530 -7.37 4.45 15.03
N VAL A 531 -7.23 3.69 13.94
CA VAL A 531 -7.71 2.33 13.82
C VAL A 531 -6.66 1.44 13.14
N ASP A 532 -6.25 0.36 13.81
CA ASP A 532 -5.71 -0.83 13.16
C ASP A 532 -6.89 -1.49 12.44
N ARG A 533 -6.93 -1.35 11.14
CA ARG A 533 -8.05 -1.85 10.34
C ARG A 533 -7.65 -3.04 9.49
N GLY A 534 -8.54 -4.03 9.42
CA GLY A 534 -8.43 -5.10 8.44
C GLY A 534 -8.55 -4.55 7.01
N ARG A 535 -7.89 -5.20 6.06
CA ARG A 535 -8.32 -5.11 4.67
C ARG A 535 -9.69 -5.74 4.57
N VAL A 536 -10.63 -5.07 3.92
CA VAL A 536 -12.00 -5.55 3.72
C VAL A 536 -12.33 -5.46 2.25
N SER A 537 -12.59 -6.59 1.62
CA SER A 537 -12.94 -6.68 0.21
C SER A 537 -14.14 -7.61 0.04
N ALA A 538 -14.74 -7.66 -1.14
CA ALA A 538 -15.84 -8.54 -1.42
C ALA A 538 -15.63 -9.27 -2.75
N HIS A 539 -16.06 -10.51 -2.83
CA HIS A 539 -16.07 -11.23 -4.10
C HIS A 539 -17.36 -12.00 -4.34
N SER A 540 -17.70 -12.14 -5.62
CA SER A 540 -18.85 -12.94 -6.07
C SER A 540 -18.68 -14.40 -5.69
N ASN A 541 -19.78 -15.08 -5.37
CA ASN A 541 -19.80 -16.52 -5.20
C ASN A 541 -19.46 -17.29 -6.49
N ALA A 542 -19.53 -16.64 -7.65
CA ALA A 542 -19.11 -17.18 -8.94
C ALA A 542 -17.59 -17.09 -9.17
N LEU A 543 -16.83 -16.41 -8.30
CA LEU A 543 -15.39 -16.28 -8.39
C LEU A 543 -14.73 -17.20 -7.35
N GLY A 544 -13.92 -18.16 -7.82
CA GLY A 544 -13.12 -19.07 -7.00
C GLY A 544 -11.64 -18.71 -7.03
N GLY A 545 -10.87 -19.25 -6.09
CA GLY A 545 -9.42 -19.08 -6.02
C GLY A 545 -8.95 -17.80 -5.36
N VAL A 546 -9.85 -16.93 -4.87
CA VAL A 546 -9.47 -15.69 -4.16
C VAL A 546 -8.86 -16.03 -2.81
N ILE A 547 -7.64 -15.55 -2.59
CA ILE A 547 -6.91 -15.67 -1.31
C ILE A 547 -6.51 -14.26 -0.88
N MET A 548 -7.16 -13.76 0.19
CA MET A 548 -6.83 -12.47 0.78
C MET A 548 -5.38 -12.46 1.25
N ASN A 549 -4.63 -11.44 0.86
CA ASN A 549 -3.25 -11.24 1.28
C ASN A 549 -3.11 -9.85 1.91
N VAL A 550 -2.56 -9.79 3.10
CA VAL A 550 -2.31 -8.54 3.85
C VAL A 550 -0.84 -8.14 3.83
N TRP A 551 0.04 -8.99 3.30
CA TRP A 551 1.49 -8.82 3.28
C TRP A 551 2.03 -8.42 1.90
N ASP A 552 1.17 -8.50 0.85
CA ASP A 552 1.44 -8.14 -0.53
C ASP A 552 0.15 -7.58 -1.15
N SER A 553 0.03 -7.53 -2.48
CA SER A 553 -1.21 -7.18 -3.15
C SER A 553 -2.34 -8.18 -2.86
N GLU A 554 -3.57 -7.71 -2.67
CA GLU A 554 -4.76 -8.58 -2.60
C GLU A 554 -5.00 -9.34 -3.91
N LEU A 555 -4.49 -8.82 -5.04
CA LEU A 555 -4.60 -9.43 -6.36
C LEU A 555 -3.43 -10.37 -6.70
N TRP A 556 -2.55 -10.66 -5.75
CA TRP A 556 -1.30 -11.40 -5.92
C TRP A 556 -1.44 -12.75 -6.62
N ASN A 557 -2.54 -13.45 -6.38
CA ASN A 557 -2.83 -14.76 -6.95
C ASN A 557 -3.92 -14.74 -8.03
N ALA A 558 -4.19 -13.59 -8.67
CA ALA A 558 -5.24 -13.45 -9.69
C ALA A 558 -5.06 -14.41 -10.89
N ALA A 559 -3.84 -14.90 -11.13
CA ALA A 559 -3.58 -15.95 -12.10
C ALA A 559 -4.27 -17.29 -11.78
N ASP A 560 -4.61 -17.53 -10.50
CA ASP A 560 -5.27 -18.74 -10.00
C ASP A 560 -6.79 -18.58 -9.87
N TRP A 561 -7.31 -17.38 -10.10
CA TRP A 561 -8.75 -17.13 -10.04
C TRP A 561 -9.46 -17.85 -11.19
N HIS A 562 -10.65 -18.37 -10.92
CA HIS A 562 -11.44 -19.15 -11.89
C HIS A 562 -12.93 -19.01 -11.63
N ARG A 563 -13.76 -19.37 -12.61
CA ARG A 563 -15.20 -19.48 -12.39
C ARG A 563 -15.52 -20.71 -11.54
N THR A 564 -16.28 -20.52 -10.47
CA THR A 564 -16.81 -21.64 -9.70
C THR A 564 -17.81 -22.39 -10.57
N LYS A 565 -17.69 -23.72 -10.63
CA LYS A 565 -18.71 -24.54 -11.29
C LYS A 565 -19.99 -24.41 -10.46
N THR A 566 -21.06 -23.90 -11.07
CA THR A 566 -22.40 -23.94 -10.47
C THR A 566 -22.73 -25.40 -10.20
N GLN A 567 -22.91 -25.76 -8.92
CA GLN A 567 -23.39 -27.08 -8.55
C GLN A 567 -24.86 -27.23 -8.89
#